data_347ca5c80618cc4695f2763350f7ed7f
#
_entry.id   347ca5c80618cc4695f2763350f7ed7f
#
_cell.length_a   1.000
_cell.length_b   1.000
_cell.length_c   1.000
_cell.angle_alpha   90.00
_cell.angle_beta   90.00
_cell.angle_gamma   90.00
#
_symmetry.space_group_name_H-M   'P 1'
#
loop_
_entity.id
_entity.type
_entity.pdbx_description
1 polymer ?
#
loop_
_entity_poly.entity_id
_entity_poly.type
_entity_poly.pdbx_seq_one_letter_code
_entity_poly.pdbx_strand_id
1 'polypeptide(L)'
;KDYDDNEIDVLYTKEHPERQKLIKPIQPTWEQRLSEWEKEEYKGKTFAENIPVITTAKGERVRSKSEKILADYFYHTGIPYKYEHPVILKRFGIVYPDFTFLSPKTGEEIYWEHDGRMDDPEYARKAIKKIETYEKNGIFPGQRLVLTFETLQDGLDMLSLIHI
;
A
#
# COMPACT_ATOMS: atom_id res chain seq x y z
N LYS A 1 30.80 12.10 -6.72
CA LYS A 1 29.59 12.13 -7.57
C LYS A 1 28.69 11.04 -7.06
N ASP A 2 27.65 11.41 -6.38
CA ASP A 2 26.57 10.48 -6.02
C ASP A 2 25.80 10.22 -7.30
N TYR A 3 25.87 8.99 -7.80
CA TYR A 3 25.03 8.55 -8.91
C TYR A 3 23.61 8.37 -8.39
N ASP A 4 22.62 8.89 -9.12
CA ASP A 4 21.21 8.63 -8.85
C ASP A 4 20.93 7.14 -9.08
N ASP A 5 20.19 6.51 -8.18
CA ASP A 5 19.80 5.09 -8.28
C ASP A 5 19.14 4.77 -9.64
N ASN A 6 18.43 5.73 -10.23
CA ASN A 6 17.85 5.61 -11.56
C ASN A 6 18.89 5.52 -12.69
N GLU A 7 20.04 6.18 -12.57
CA GLU A 7 21.10 6.10 -13.57
C GLU A 7 21.76 4.72 -13.57
N ILE A 8 21.90 4.11 -12.39
CA ILE A 8 22.45 2.76 -12.23
C ILE A 8 21.51 1.73 -12.86
N ASP A 9 20.22 1.82 -12.62
CA ASP A 9 19.22 0.92 -13.20
C ASP A 9 19.17 1.02 -14.74
N VAL A 10 19.27 2.25 -15.28
CA VAL A 10 19.32 2.49 -16.73
C VAL A 10 20.60 1.92 -17.35
N LEU A 11 21.74 2.02 -16.69
CA LEU A 11 22.99 1.44 -17.17
C LEU A 11 22.95 -0.08 -17.15
N TYR A 12 22.41 -0.66 -16.08
CA TYR A 12 22.27 -2.11 -15.95
C TYR A 12 21.34 -2.71 -17.03
N THR A 13 20.18 -2.07 -17.27
CA THR A 13 19.21 -2.54 -18.28
C THR A 13 19.68 -2.38 -19.72
N LYS A 14 20.62 -1.48 -20.01
CA LYS A 14 21.23 -1.30 -21.33
C LYS A 14 22.31 -2.34 -21.65
N GLU A 15 22.80 -3.06 -20.65
CA GLU A 15 23.82 -4.09 -20.90
C GLU A 15 23.22 -5.32 -21.59
N HIS A 16 24.07 -5.98 -22.41
CA HIS A 16 23.68 -7.22 -23.09
C HIS A 16 23.23 -8.28 -22.05
N PRO A 17 22.17 -9.07 -22.29
CA PRO A 17 21.65 -10.05 -21.34
C PRO A 17 22.67 -11.02 -20.74
N GLU A 18 23.68 -11.43 -21.52
CA GLU A 18 24.78 -12.27 -21.02
C GLU A 18 25.71 -11.53 -20.05
N ARG A 19 25.92 -10.24 -20.25
CA ARG A 19 26.68 -9.38 -19.30
C ARG A 19 25.89 -9.09 -18.04
N GLN A 20 24.58 -8.90 -18.14
CA GLN A 20 23.71 -8.71 -16.98
C GLN A 20 23.78 -9.88 -16.00
N LYS A 21 24.02 -11.11 -16.49
CA LYS A 21 24.23 -12.29 -15.64
C LYS A 21 25.55 -12.27 -14.85
N LEU A 22 26.52 -11.53 -15.32
CA LEU A 22 27.85 -11.40 -14.70
C LEU A 22 27.97 -10.17 -13.78
N ILE A 23 27.14 -9.15 -14.01
CA ILE A 23 27.14 -7.92 -13.24
C ILE A 23 26.11 -8.07 -12.11
N LYS A 24 26.57 -8.12 -10.86
CA LYS A 24 25.70 -7.96 -9.70
C LYS A 24 25.71 -6.48 -9.33
N PRO A 25 24.58 -5.76 -9.48
CA PRO A 25 24.48 -4.38 -9.00
C PRO A 25 24.85 -4.34 -7.51
N ILE A 26 25.59 -3.32 -7.11
CA ILE A 26 25.94 -3.09 -5.69
C ILE A 26 24.67 -2.87 -4.85
N GLN A 27 23.64 -2.29 -5.48
CA GLN A 27 22.30 -2.18 -4.92
C GLN A 27 21.29 -2.88 -5.85
N PRO A 28 20.23 -3.49 -5.29
CA PRO A 28 19.21 -4.13 -6.11
C PRO A 28 18.47 -3.09 -6.96
N THR A 29 18.15 -3.47 -8.21
CA THR A 29 17.32 -2.64 -9.09
C THR A 29 15.91 -2.50 -8.55
N TRP A 30 15.15 -1.54 -9.08
CA TRP A 30 13.75 -1.35 -8.70
C TRP A 30 12.93 -2.65 -8.88
N GLU A 31 13.07 -3.33 -10.01
CA GLU A 31 12.38 -4.59 -10.30
C GLU A 31 12.73 -5.69 -9.30
N GLN A 32 13.98 -5.77 -8.89
CA GLN A 32 14.42 -6.71 -7.87
C GLN A 32 13.81 -6.40 -6.51
N ARG A 33 13.86 -5.13 -6.09
CA ARG A 33 13.24 -4.67 -4.83
C ARG A 33 11.74 -4.90 -4.81
N LEU A 34 11.05 -4.56 -5.92
CA LEU A 34 9.61 -4.77 -6.02
C LEU A 34 9.26 -6.26 -5.99
N SER A 35 10.00 -7.09 -6.72
CA SER A 35 9.79 -8.54 -6.73
C SER A 35 10.00 -9.18 -5.35
N GLU A 36 11.01 -8.75 -4.62
CA GLU A 36 11.26 -9.21 -3.24
C GLU A 36 10.15 -8.77 -2.30
N TRP A 37 9.73 -7.50 -2.40
CA TRP A 37 8.63 -6.96 -1.62
C TRP A 37 7.31 -7.69 -1.90
N GLU A 38 6.97 -7.99 -3.16
CA GLU A 38 5.75 -8.73 -3.50
C GLU A 38 5.75 -10.18 -3.01
N LYS A 39 6.92 -10.82 -2.93
CA LYS A 39 7.08 -12.21 -2.47
C LYS A 39 7.09 -12.36 -0.96
N GLU A 40 7.20 -11.27 -0.22
CA GLU A 40 7.18 -11.32 1.24
C GLU A 40 5.88 -11.92 1.75
N GLU A 41 5.99 -13.04 2.46
CA GLU A 41 4.86 -13.67 3.12
C GLU A 41 4.53 -12.96 4.43
N TYR A 42 3.28 -12.65 4.64
CA TYR A 42 2.80 -12.02 5.87
C TYR A 42 1.44 -12.56 6.30
N LYS A 43 1.13 -12.40 7.56
CA LYS A 43 -0.18 -12.72 8.11
C LYS A 43 -0.96 -11.43 8.34
N GLY A 44 -2.02 -11.24 7.57
CA GLY A 44 -2.95 -10.14 7.76
C GLY A 44 -3.81 -10.30 9.02
N LYS A 45 -4.67 -9.34 9.26
CA LYS A 45 -5.60 -9.33 10.39
C LYS A 45 -6.61 -10.48 10.27
N THR A 46 -6.87 -11.17 11.37
CA THR A 46 -7.81 -12.31 11.41
C THR A 46 -9.24 -11.84 11.11
N PHE A 47 -9.96 -12.60 10.29
CA PHE A 47 -11.39 -12.39 10.04
C PHE A 47 -12.22 -13.06 11.14
N ALA A 48 -13.23 -12.33 11.64
CA ALA A 48 -14.25 -12.96 12.50
C ALA A 48 -15.19 -13.84 11.67
N GLU A 49 -15.78 -14.86 12.28
CA GLU A 49 -16.61 -15.87 11.59
C GLU A 49 -17.86 -15.29 10.91
N ASN A 50 -18.40 -14.20 11.45
CA ASN A 50 -19.63 -13.55 10.99
C ASN A 50 -19.41 -12.50 9.91
N ILE A 51 -18.17 -12.26 9.46
CA ILE A 51 -17.89 -11.30 8.38
C ILE A 51 -18.17 -11.94 7.02
N PRO A 52 -18.99 -11.29 6.15
CA PRO A 52 -19.25 -11.79 4.81
C PRO A 52 -17.97 -12.05 4.02
N VAL A 53 -17.98 -13.09 3.20
CA VAL A 53 -16.85 -13.39 2.31
C VAL A 53 -16.99 -12.53 1.05
N ILE A 54 -16.13 -11.52 0.94
CA ILE A 54 -16.01 -10.66 -0.25
C ILE A 54 -14.64 -10.94 -0.86
N THR A 55 -14.62 -11.40 -2.12
CA THR A 55 -13.39 -11.78 -2.81
C THR A 55 -13.06 -10.79 -3.91
N THR A 56 -11.81 -10.37 -3.99
CA THR A 56 -11.28 -9.48 -5.05
C THR A 56 -10.95 -10.26 -6.32
N ALA A 57 -10.71 -9.55 -7.42
CA ALA A 57 -10.25 -10.13 -8.69
C ALA A 57 -8.91 -10.88 -8.55
N LYS A 58 -8.05 -10.46 -7.63
CA LYS A 58 -6.78 -11.13 -7.29
C LYS A 58 -6.97 -12.41 -6.44
N GLY A 59 -8.19 -12.63 -5.92
CA GLY A 59 -8.52 -13.80 -5.08
C GLY A 59 -8.36 -13.57 -3.57
N GLU A 60 -8.12 -12.36 -3.13
CA GLU A 60 -8.00 -12.01 -1.71
C GLU A 60 -9.37 -11.80 -1.08
N ARG A 61 -9.52 -12.20 0.19
CA ARG A 61 -10.70 -11.85 0.98
C ARG A 61 -10.52 -10.46 1.58
N VAL A 62 -11.53 -9.61 1.42
CA VAL A 62 -11.57 -8.25 1.99
C VAL A 62 -12.80 -8.05 2.87
N ARG A 63 -12.83 -6.98 3.65
CA ARG A 63 -13.86 -6.73 4.67
C ARG A 63 -15.05 -5.94 4.19
N SER A 64 -14.89 -5.15 3.11
CA SER A 64 -15.95 -4.29 2.59
C SER A 64 -15.99 -4.28 1.07
N LYS A 65 -17.13 -3.83 0.53
CA LYS A 65 -17.30 -3.63 -0.92
C LYS A 65 -16.37 -2.54 -1.45
N SER A 66 -16.15 -1.49 -0.67
CA SER A 66 -15.25 -0.39 -1.04
C SER A 66 -13.81 -0.86 -1.16
N GLU A 67 -13.35 -1.68 -0.20
CA GLU A 67 -12.02 -2.31 -0.29
C GLU A 67 -11.90 -3.21 -1.52
N LYS A 68 -12.96 -3.98 -1.86
CA LYS A 68 -12.97 -4.76 -3.10
C LYS A 68 -12.82 -3.87 -4.33
N ILE A 69 -13.56 -2.77 -4.42
CA ILE A 69 -13.50 -1.85 -5.56
C ILE A 69 -12.08 -1.28 -5.70
N LEU A 70 -11.46 -0.86 -4.60
CA LEU A 70 -10.09 -0.35 -4.58
C LEU A 70 -9.08 -1.42 -5.00
N ALA A 71 -9.16 -2.60 -4.40
CA ALA A 71 -8.28 -3.72 -4.73
C ALA A 71 -8.37 -4.14 -6.19
N ASP A 72 -9.58 -4.27 -6.72
CA ASP A 72 -9.83 -4.60 -8.12
C ASP A 72 -9.29 -3.51 -9.06
N TYR A 73 -9.43 -2.24 -8.69
CA TYR A 73 -8.84 -1.12 -9.45
C TYR A 73 -7.32 -1.22 -9.50
N PHE A 74 -6.65 -1.39 -8.37
CA PHE A 74 -5.19 -1.54 -8.33
C PHE A 74 -4.71 -2.74 -9.14
N TYR A 75 -5.40 -3.87 -9.00
CA TYR A 75 -5.06 -5.09 -9.73
C TYR A 75 -5.18 -4.92 -11.24
N HIS A 76 -6.29 -4.34 -11.73
CA HIS A 76 -6.51 -4.15 -13.18
C HIS A 76 -5.63 -3.06 -13.79
N THR A 77 -5.20 -2.08 -13.00
CA THR A 77 -4.26 -1.05 -13.45
C THR A 77 -2.79 -1.46 -13.30
N GLY A 78 -2.53 -2.67 -12.81
CA GLY A 78 -1.16 -3.19 -12.65
C GLY A 78 -0.36 -2.49 -11.54
N ILE A 79 -1.04 -1.93 -10.53
CA ILE A 79 -0.40 -1.33 -9.35
C ILE A 79 -0.20 -2.41 -8.28
N PRO A 80 1.04 -2.82 -7.98
CA PRO A 80 1.31 -3.79 -6.93
C PRO A 80 0.91 -3.26 -5.56
N TYR A 81 0.19 -4.06 -4.79
CA TYR A 81 -0.24 -3.72 -3.45
C TYR A 81 -0.25 -4.93 -2.52
N LYS A 82 -0.20 -4.68 -1.22
CA LYS A 82 -0.48 -5.66 -0.15
C LYS A 82 -1.74 -5.22 0.60
N TYR A 83 -2.62 -6.17 0.89
CA TYR A 83 -3.84 -5.96 1.67
C TYR A 83 -3.60 -6.33 3.13
N GLU A 84 -3.93 -5.44 4.07
CA GLU A 84 -3.75 -5.63 5.51
C GLU A 84 -2.36 -6.16 5.92
N HIS A 85 -1.31 -5.64 5.29
CA HIS A 85 0.07 -5.93 5.69
C HIS A 85 0.36 -5.30 7.06
N PRO A 86 0.86 -6.07 8.05
CA PRO A 86 1.13 -5.55 9.39
C PRO A 86 2.26 -4.53 9.39
N VAL A 87 2.04 -3.41 10.07
CA VAL A 87 3.03 -2.35 10.27
C VAL A 87 3.22 -2.12 11.76
N ILE A 88 4.47 -2.11 12.23
CA ILE A 88 4.80 -1.86 13.63
C ILE A 88 5.00 -0.36 13.83
N LEU A 89 4.12 0.28 14.58
CA LEU A 89 4.24 1.68 15.00
C LEU A 89 4.79 1.76 16.42
N LYS A 90 5.86 2.52 16.60
CA LYS A 90 6.52 2.70 17.90
C LYS A 90 5.52 3.23 18.94
N ARG A 91 5.56 2.67 20.14
CA ARG A 91 4.71 3.02 21.29
C ARG A 91 3.21 2.75 21.11
N PHE A 92 2.80 2.15 20.00
CA PHE A 92 1.41 1.82 19.73
C PHE A 92 1.19 0.32 19.51
N GLY A 93 2.05 -0.34 18.74
CA GLY A 93 1.93 -1.75 18.39
C GLY A 93 1.72 -1.95 16.90
N ILE A 94 1.02 -3.02 16.55
CA ILE A 94 0.78 -3.41 15.16
C ILE A 94 -0.50 -2.76 14.66
N VAL A 95 -0.42 -2.10 13.50
CA VAL A 95 -1.56 -1.63 12.71
C VAL A 95 -1.60 -2.39 11.38
N TYR A 96 -2.78 -2.45 10.79
CA TYR A 96 -3.01 -3.09 9.50
C TYR A 96 -3.64 -2.05 8.56
N PRO A 97 -2.82 -1.31 7.78
CA PRO A 97 -3.36 -0.44 6.74
C PRO A 97 -4.21 -1.25 5.76
N ASP A 98 -5.26 -0.67 5.21
CA ASP A 98 -6.09 -1.38 4.24
C ASP A 98 -5.25 -1.80 3.03
N PHE A 99 -4.40 -0.90 2.54
CA PHE A 99 -3.45 -1.21 1.48
C PHE A 99 -2.06 -0.64 1.76
N THR A 100 -1.04 -1.34 1.30
CA THR A 100 0.35 -0.89 1.34
C THR A 100 0.94 -0.99 -0.06
N PHE A 101 1.67 0.04 -0.46
CA PHE A 101 2.37 0.14 -1.74
C PHE A 101 3.85 0.40 -1.52
N LEU A 102 4.67 0.04 -2.48
CA LEU A 102 6.08 0.42 -2.51
C LEU A 102 6.27 1.60 -3.48
N SER A 103 6.81 2.71 -3.00
CA SER A 103 7.07 3.90 -3.82
C SER A 103 8.27 3.67 -4.75
N PRO A 104 8.11 3.76 -6.08
CA PRO A 104 9.25 3.69 -7.00
C PRO A 104 10.18 4.90 -6.87
N LYS A 105 9.68 6.01 -6.36
CA LYS A 105 10.44 7.25 -6.20
C LYS A 105 11.35 7.24 -4.97
N THR A 106 10.89 6.69 -3.86
CA THR A 106 11.64 6.74 -2.59
C THR A 106 12.09 5.37 -2.10
N GLY A 107 11.52 4.27 -2.62
CA GLY A 107 11.71 2.92 -2.10
C GLY A 107 11.06 2.67 -0.73
N GLU A 108 10.26 3.62 -0.23
CA GLU A 108 9.56 3.51 1.03
C GLU A 108 8.13 3.02 0.82
N GLU A 109 7.56 2.40 1.86
CA GLU A 109 6.16 2.00 1.85
C GLU A 109 5.24 3.19 2.05
N ILE A 110 4.14 3.20 1.27
CA ILE A 110 3.02 4.14 1.36
C ILE A 110 1.82 3.36 1.86
N TYR A 111 1.13 3.88 2.84
CA TYR A 111 -0.04 3.27 3.46
C TYR A 111 -1.31 3.97 3.01
N TRP A 112 -2.35 3.20 2.74
CA TRP A 112 -3.67 3.68 2.38
C TRP A 112 -4.69 3.19 3.39
N GLU A 113 -5.43 4.14 3.96
CA GLU A 113 -6.55 3.89 4.86
C GLU A 113 -7.84 4.40 4.21
N HIS A 114 -8.83 3.53 4.17
CA HIS A 114 -10.15 3.87 3.64
C HIS A 114 -11.18 3.86 4.77
N ASP A 115 -11.63 5.04 5.15
CA ASP A 115 -12.57 5.23 6.26
C ASP A 115 -14.00 5.35 5.75
N GLY A 116 -14.73 4.24 5.74
CA GLY A 116 -16.03 4.07 5.11
C GLY A 116 -17.25 4.47 5.97
N ARG A 117 -17.07 5.06 7.14
CA ARG A 117 -18.16 5.37 8.10
C ARG A 117 -17.91 6.65 8.85
N MET A 118 -17.44 7.70 8.17
CA MET A 118 -17.05 8.96 8.83
C MET A 118 -18.21 9.78 9.38
N ASP A 119 -19.44 9.45 9.07
CA ASP A 119 -20.66 9.99 9.68
C ASP A 119 -21.03 9.30 11.00
N ASP A 120 -20.37 8.20 11.38
CA ASP A 120 -20.45 7.60 12.72
C ASP A 120 -19.43 8.29 13.65
N PRO A 121 -19.85 9.03 14.71
CA PRO A 121 -18.91 9.79 15.55
C PRO A 121 -17.90 8.93 16.29
N GLU A 122 -18.24 7.70 16.69
CA GLU A 122 -17.30 6.80 17.35
C GLU A 122 -16.25 6.27 16.39
N TYR A 123 -16.69 5.89 15.20
CA TYR A 123 -15.81 5.46 14.12
C TYR A 123 -14.86 6.58 13.69
N ALA A 124 -15.38 7.79 13.45
CA ALA A 124 -14.58 8.96 13.09
C ALA A 124 -13.51 9.30 14.15
N ARG A 125 -13.86 9.19 15.44
CA ARG A 125 -12.90 9.40 16.54
C ARG A 125 -11.77 8.38 16.51
N LYS A 126 -12.06 7.11 16.24
CA LYS A 126 -11.05 6.04 16.12
C LYS A 126 -10.15 6.27 14.90
N ALA A 127 -10.73 6.69 13.77
CA ALA A 127 -9.98 7.02 12.55
C ALA A 127 -9.00 8.18 12.78
N ILE A 128 -9.44 9.27 13.42
CA ILE A 128 -8.58 10.40 13.77
C ILE A 128 -7.42 9.95 14.67
N LYS A 129 -7.72 9.15 15.71
CA LYS A 129 -6.70 8.64 16.63
C LYS A 129 -5.66 7.75 15.94
N LYS A 130 -6.09 6.98 14.94
CA LYS A 130 -5.21 6.17 14.10
C LYS A 130 -4.28 7.05 13.26
N ILE A 131 -4.81 8.12 12.64
CA ILE A 131 -4.03 9.10 11.88
C ILE A 131 -2.98 9.76 12.77
N GLU A 132 -3.35 10.25 13.96
CA GLU A 132 -2.41 10.82 14.94
C GLU A 132 -1.28 9.84 15.31
N THR A 133 -1.59 8.54 15.35
CA THR A 133 -0.59 7.49 15.63
C THR A 133 0.41 7.34 14.48
N TYR A 134 -0.06 7.40 13.23
CA TYR A 134 0.82 7.45 12.07
C TYR A 134 1.74 8.67 12.11
N GLU A 135 1.18 9.86 12.36
CA GLU A 135 1.93 11.12 12.43
C GLU A 135 3.03 11.09 13.50
N LYS A 136 2.74 10.52 14.69
CA LYS A 136 3.73 10.33 15.77
C LYS A 136 4.88 9.39 15.37
N ASN A 137 4.70 8.61 14.31
CA ASN A 137 5.72 7.74 13.73
C ASN A 137 6.34 8.33 12.44
N GLY A 138 6.10 9.61 12.15
CA GLY A 138 6.66 10.29 10.98
C GLY A 138 5.97 9.92 9.65
N ILE A 139 4.77 9.34 9.70
CA ILE A 139 3.99 8.95 8.54
C ILE A 139 2.81 9.93 8.42
N PHE A 140 2.93 10.87 7.48
CA PHE A 140 1.99 11.99 7.38
C PHE A 140 1.03 11.83 6.19
N PRO A 141 -0.24 12.28 6.34
CA PRO A 141 -1.18 12.38 5.23
C PRO A 141 -0.60 13.21 4.07
N GLY A 142 -0.80 12.74 2.84
CA GLY A 142 -0.28 13.39 1.64
C GLY A 142 1.20 13.10 1.33
N GLN A 143 1.91 12.37 2.19
CA GLN A 143 3.28 11.89 1.96
C GLN A 143 3.32 10.36 1.88
N ARG A 144 3.35 9.69 3.03
CA ARG A 144 3.36 8.22 3.12
C ARG A 144 2.03 7.64 3.60
N LEU A 145 1.02 8.47 3.82
CA LEU A 145 -0.33 8.08 4.21
C LEU A 145 -1.35 8.68 3.26
N VAL A 146 -2.09 7.83 2.56
CA VAL A 146 -3.24 8.20 1.71
C VAL A 146 -4.51 7.91 2.48
N LEU A 147 -5.40 8.88 2.55
CA LEU A 147 -6.68 8.78 3.25
C LEU A 147 -7.82 8.96 2.23
N THR A 148 -8.76 8.03 2.25
CA THR A 148 -10.03 8.17 1.53
C THR A 148 -11.19 7.95 2.48
N PHE A 149 -12.29 8.64 2.25
CA PHE A 149 -13.43 8.66 3.14
C PHE A 149 -14.72 8.36 2.40
N GLU A 150 -15.64 7.70 3.09
CA GLU A 150 -17.03 7.56 2.66
C GLU A 150 -17.96 7.97 3.80
N THR A 151 -19.14 8.46 3.43
CA THR A 151 -20.27 8.66 4.32
C THR A 151 -21.48 7.89 3.78
N LEU A 152 -22.61 7.87 4.53
CA LEU A 152 -23.84 7.27 4.04
C LEU A 152 -24.41 7.99 2.81
N GLN A 153 -24.07 9.27 2.62
CA GLN A 153 -24.56 10.11 1.52
C GLN A 153 -23.61 10.09 0.31
N ASP A 154 -22.32 10.03 0.59
CA ASP A 154 -21.25 10.09 -0.42
C ASP A 154 -20.44 8.80 -0.40
N GLY A 155 -20.71 7.93 -1.34
CA GLY A 155 -19.94 6.70 -1.56
C GLY A 155 -18.58 6.96 -2.21
N LEU A 156 -17.80 5.90 -2.35
CA LEU A 156 -16.48 5.96 -2.98
C LEU A 156 -16.60 6.41 -4.44
N ASP A 157 -16.04 7.57 -4.75
CA ASP A 157 -15.91 8.05 -6.12
C ASP A 157 -14.55 7.66 -6.70
N MET A 158 -14.57 6.66 -7.60
CA MET A 158 -13.37 6.20 -8.28
C MET A 158 -12.73 7.25 -9.18
N LEU A 159 -13.49 8.25 -9.66
CA LEU A 159 -12.94 9.33 -10.48
C LEU A 159 -12.03 10.26 -9.66
N SER A 160 -12.31 10.43 -8.38
CA SER A 160 -11.45 11.23 -7.50
C SER A 160 -10.09 10.56 -7.21
N LEU A 161 -9.98 9.24 -7.40
CA LEU A 161 -8.74 8.48 -7.19
C LEU A 161 -7.76 8.60 -8.36
N ILE A 162 -8.22 9.00 -9.55
CA ILE A 162 -7.39 9.10 -10.77
C ILE A 162 -6.37 10.24 -10.66
N HIS A 163 -6.56 11.19 -9.77
CA HIS A 163 -5.70 12.36 -9.58
C HIS A 163 -4.66 12.22 -8.44
N ILE A 164 -4.52 11.04 -7.88
CA ILE A 164 -3.54 10.76 -6.82
C ILE A 164 -2.17 10.31 -7.40
#